data_9a1f5f52bf0c5e2dad6fab42056ecbce
#
_entry.id   9a1f5f52bf0c5e2dad6fab42056ecbce
#
_cell.length_a   1.000
_cell.length_b   1.000
_cell.length_c   1.000
_cell.angle_alpha   90.00
_cell.angle_beta   90.00
_cell.angle_gamma   90.00
#
_symmetry.space_group_name_H-M   'P 1'
#
loop_
_entity.id
_entity.type
_entity.pdbx_description
1 polymer ?
#
loop_
_entity_poly.entity_id
_entity_poly.type
_entity_poly.pdbx_seq_one_letter_code
_entity_poly.pdbx_strand_id
1 'polypeptide(L)'
;MRALLRLLICALAALMCVACAASTTKQQKLAPLPVQAHVNLEKFMGRWYVIANIPYRAEAGKVGSYVEYYPRPDGRIDDLYFFRKKNFDSKLEQWSGVAWVVDRQSNARWLAQFIWPFKFDYLVLATAPDYSWALVGHPSRDLAWVFARQAAMDDALYQQLRSKLAAMGYDRTRVLRVPQRPQELGRPGFQ
;
A
#
# COMPACT_ATOMS: atom_id res chain seq x y z
N MET A 1 58.56 -5.12 28.09
CA MET A 1 57.46 -4.14 27.87
C MET A 1 57.02 -4.04 26.41
N ARG A 2 57.90 -3.84 25.43
CA ARG A 2 57.53 -3.64 24.02
C ARG A 2 56.91 -4.89 23.34
N ALA A 3 57.28 -6.13 23.74
CA ALA A 3 56.73 -7.36 23.19
C ALA A 3 55.32 -7.67 23.69
N LEU A 4 55.05 -7.40 24.98
CA LEU A 4 53.71 -7.56 25.57
C LEU A 4 52.67 -6.58 24.97
N LEU A 5 53.12 -5.34 24.68
CA LEU A 5 52.25 -4.34 24.06
C LEU A 5 51.85 -4.70 22.63
N ARG A 6 52.76 -5.32 21.86
CA ARG A 6 52.51 -5.79 20.49
C ARG A 6 51.53 -6.98 20.47
N LEU A 7 51.60 -7.89 21.41
CA LEU A 7 50.68 -9.02 21.56
C LEU A 7 49.26 -8.56 21.92
N LEU A 8 49.14 -7.56 22.80
CA LEU A 8 47.84 -6.96 23.16
C LEU A 8 47.18 -6.23 21.99
N ILE A 9 47.96 -5.52 21.17
CA ILE A 9 47.42 -4.82 19.97
C ILE A 9 46.95 -5.82 18.91
N CYS A 10 47.67 -6.91 18.67
CA CYS A 10 47.28 -7.96 17.75
C CYS A 10 46.01 -8.70 18.23
N ALA A 11 45.86 -8.95 19.52
CA ALA A 11 44.68 -9.59 20.08
C ALA A 11 43.40 -8.67 19.97
N LEU A 12 43.56 -7.36 20.19
CA LEU A 12 42.46 -6.40 20.00
C LEU A 12 42.02 -6.27 18.52
N ALA A 13 42.99 -6.28 17.59
CA ALA A 13 42.71 -6.23 16.15
C ALA A 13 41.99 -7.51 15.66
N ALA A 14 42.33 -8.68 16.20
CA ALA A 14 41.64 -9.91 15.88
C ALA A 14 40.21 -9.97 16.41
N LEU A 15 39.93 -9.38 17.60
CA LEU A 15 38.58 -9.28 18.13
C LEU A 15 37.70 -8.34 17.31
N MET A 16 38.23 -7.25 16.77
CA MET A 16 37.46 -6.33 15.91
C MET A 16 37.06 -6.92 14.57
N CYS A 17 37.87 -7.82 14.00
CA CYS A 17 37.60 -8.49 12.74
C CYS A 17 36.43 -9.52 12.85
N VAL A 18 36.25 -10.14 14.01
CA VAL A 18 35.15 -11.11 14.24
C VAL A 18 33.78 -10.42 14.40
N ALA A 19 33.76 -9.18 14.90
CA ALA A 19 32.52 -8.42 15.10
C ALA A 19 31.91 -7.90 13.78
N CYS A 20 32.70 -7.74 12.71
CA CYS A 20 32.18 -7.28 11.40
C CYS A 20 31.58 -8.40 10.51
N ALA A 21 31.77 -9.68 10.89
CA ALA A 21 31.27 -10.80 10.06
C ALA A 21 29.82 -11.21 10.37
N ALA A 22 29.15 -10.60 11.35
CA ALA A 22 27.87 -11.08 11.87
C ALA A 22 26.62 -10.26 11.46
N SER A 23 26.69 -9.41 10.45
CA SER A 23 25.53 -8.57 10.07
C SER A 23 25.26 -8.49 8.57
N THR A 24 25.49 -9.54 7.82
CA THR A 24 24.80 -9.70 6.53
C THR A 24 23.46 -10.35 6.79
N THR A 25 22.50 -9.55 7.28
CA THR A 25 21.09 -9.90 7.20
C THR A 25 20.77 -10.02 5.70
N LYS A 26 20.74 -11.25 5.18
CA LYS A 26 20.21 -11.52 3.84
C LYS A 26 18.82 -10.91 3.81
N GLN A 27 18.65 -9.80 3.14
CA GLN A 27 17.34 -9.22 2.87
C GLN A 27 16.54 -10.29 2.13
N GLN A 28 15.68 -10.99 2.86
CA GLN A 28 14.91 -12.10 2.32
C GLN A 28 14.03 -11.52 1.22
N LYS A 29 14.34 -11.87 -0.03
CA LYS A 29 13.56 -11.41 -1.19
C LYS A 29 12.12 -11.91 -0.99
N LEU A 30 11.20 -10.99 -0.77
CA LEU A 30 9.79 -11.31 -0.60
C LEU A 30 9.28 -12.09 -1.83
N ALA A 31 8.51 -13.14 -1.62
CA ALA A 31 7.86 -13.85 -2.70
C ALA A 31 6.94 -12.89 -3.48
N PRO A 32 6.79 -13.03 -4.80
CA PRO A 32 5.86 -12.24 -5.58
C PRO A 32 4.44 -12.29 -4.97
N LEU A 33 3.77 -11.14 -4.96
CA LEU A 33 2.38 -11.09 -4.51
C LEU A 33 1.48 -11.83 -5.50
N PRO A 34 0.52 -12.64 -5.02
CA PRO A 34 -0.55 -13.11 -5.86
C PRO A 34 -1.39 -11.91 -6.32
N VAL A 35 -1.79 -11.91 -7.58
CA VAL A 35 -2.70 -10.91 -8.15
C VAL A 35 -4.00 -11.58 -8.56
N GLN A 36 -5.06 -10.80 -8.71
CA GLN A 36 -6.32 -11.26 -9.27
C GLN A 36 -6.07 -11.92 -10.63
N ALA A 37 -6.61 -13.11 -10.85
CA ALA A 37 -6.37 -13.87 -12.08
C ALA A 37 -6.81 -13.12 -13.34
N HIS A 38 -7.93 -12.39 -13.24
CA HIS A 38 -8.39 -11.49 -14.29
C HIS A 38 -9.21 -10.34 -13.69
N VAL A 39 -8.91 -9.10 -14.10
CA VAL A 39 -9.66 -7.90 -13.74
C VAL A 39 -10.44 -7.43 -14.96
N ASN A 40 -11.77 -7.41 -14.84
CA ASN A 40 -12.61 -6.73 -15.81
C ASN A 40 -12.45 -5.21 -15.62
N LEU A 41 -11.75 -4.55 -16.54
CA LEU A 41 -11.45 -3.12 -16.43
C LEU A 41 -12.71 -2.26 -16.43
N GLU A 42 -13.72 -2.60 -17.22
CA GLU A 42 -14.98 -1.86 -17.26
C GLU A 42 -15.65 -1.84 -15.88
N LYS A 43 -15.75 -3.01 -15.23
CA LYS A 43 -16.29 -3.13 -13.86
C LYS A 43 -15.40 -2.48 -12.81
N PHE A 44 -14.09 -2.37 -13.06
CA PHE A 44 -13.15 -1.77 -12.12
C PHE A 44 -13.15 -0.23 -12.19
N MET A 45 -13.53 0.36 -13.31
CA MET A 45 -13.61 1.83 -13.48
C MET A 45 -14.64 2.47 -12.54
N GLY A 46 -14.61 3.81 -12.46
CA GLY A 46 -15.47 4.62 -11.61
C GLY A 46 -14.94 4.76 -10.18
N ARG A 47 -15.84 5.09 -9.25
CA ARG A 47 -15.47 5.44 -7.87
C ARG A 47 -15.26 4.23 -6.97
N TRP A 48 -14.20 4.33 -6.15
CA TRP A 48 -13.90 3.44 -5.04
C TRP A 48 -13.61 4.26 -3.78
N TYR A 49 -14.34 4.04 -2.70
CA TYR A 49 -14.02 4.60 -1.39
C TYR A 49 -12.81 3.88 -0.79
N VAL A 50 -11.88 4.63 -0.22
CA VAL A 50 -10.73 4.09 0.51
C VAL A 50 -11.18 3.74 1.92
N ILE A 51 -11.61 2.50 2.14
CA ILE A 51 -12.12 2.03 3.45
C ILE A 51 -10.99 1.89 4.47
N ALA A 52 -9.83 1.42 4.01
CA ALA A 52 -8.63 1.32 4.82
C ALA A 52 -7.39 1.34 3.94
N ASN A 53 -6.25 1.69 4.52
CA ASN A 53 -4.95 1.60 3.86
C ASN A 53 -3.85 1.35 4.88
N ILE A 54 -2.64 1.08 4.39
CA ILE A 54 -1.41 1.31 5.15
C ILE A 54 -1.02 2.76 4.88
N PRO A 55 -1.23 3.69 5.84
CA PRO A 55 -1.03 5.10 5.58
C PRO A 55 0.45 5.42 5.42
N TYR A 56 0.81 5.98 4.29
CA TYR A 56 2.11 6.61 4.11
C TYR A 56 2.00 8.13 4.35
N ARG A 57 3.14 8.80 4.50
CA ARG A 57 3.21 10.21 4.91
C ARG A 57 2.25 11.14 4.17
N ALA A 58 2.06 10.92 2.87
CA ALA A 58 1.21 11.78 2.06
C ALA A 58 -0.30 11.50 2.24
N GLU A 59 -0.69 10.28 2.64
CA GLU A 59 -2.09 9.89 2.87
C GLU A 59 -2.52 9.93 4.35
N ALA A 60 -1.57 9.92 5.27
CA ALA A 60 -1.86 9.91 6.70
C ALA A 60 -2.76 11.08 7.12
N GLY A 61 -3.79 10.78 7.92
CA GLY A 61 -4.73 11.77 8.45
C GLY A 61 -5.71 12.36 7.43
N LYS A 62 -5.82 11.78 6.23
CA LYS A 62 -6.85 12.16 5.25
C LYS A 62 -8.16 11.45 5.55
N VAL A 63 -9.27 12.11 5.29
CA VAL A 63 -10.61 11.61 5.57
C VAL A 63 -11.54 11.77 4.36
N GLY A 64 -12.60 10.97 4.31
CA GLY A 64 -13.56 10.98 3.21
C GLY A 64 -12.90 10.67 1.86
N SER A 65 -11.83 9.84 1.89
CA SER A 65 -11.01 9.60 0.71
C SER A 65 -11.66 8.60 -0.23
N TYR A 66 -11.55 8.88 -1.51
CA TYR A 66 -11.96 7.98 -2.59
C TYR A 66 -11.09 8.19 -3.83
N VAL A 67 -11.03 7.20 -4.69
CA VAL A 67 -10.40 7.27 -6.02
C VAL A 67 -11.46 7.13 -7.10
N GLU A 68 -11.22 7.74 -8.25
CA GLU A 68 -12.01 7.55 -9.46
C GLU A 68 -11.10 7.19 -10.62
N TYR A 69 -11.46 6.13 -11.33
CA TYR A 69 -10.74 5.65 -12.50
C TYR A 69 -11.56 5.88 -13.75
N TYR A 70 -10.97 6.52 -14.76
CA TYR A 70 -11.61 6.75 -16.06
C TYR A 70 -10.69 6.30 -17.18
N PRO A 71 -11.19 5.48 -18.14
CA PRO A 71 -10.40 5.06 -19.28
C PRO A 71 -10.14 6.26 -20.20
N ARG A 72 -8.91 6.36 -20.71
CA ARG A 72 -8.51 7.36 -21.69
C ARG A 72 -8.48 6.77 -23.10
N PRO A 73 -8.71 7.58 -24.15
CA PRO A 73 -8.63 7.11 -25.55
C PRO A 73 -7.26 6.51 -25.91
N ASP A 74 -6.19 6.92 -25.24
CA ASP A 74 -4.82 6.44 -25.48
C ASP A 74 -4.50 5.14 -24.73
N GLY A 75 -5.49 4.50 -24.10
CA GLY A 75 -5.37 3.25 -23.38
C GLY A 75 -4.79 3.37 -21.96
N ARG A 76 -4.55 4.58 -21.49
CA ARG A 76 -4.22 4.89 -20.09
C ARG A 76 -5.50 5.02 -19.27
N ILE A 77 -5.34 5.18 -17.97
CA ILE A 77 -6.43 5.37 -17.01
C ILE A 77 -6.12 6.65 -16.23
N ASP A 78 -7.08 7.57 -16.15
CA ASP A 78 -7.02 8.66 -15.19
C ASP A 78 -7.22 8.07 -13.79
N ASP A 79 -6.33 8.42 -12.87
CA ASP A 79 -6.34 8.01 -11.47
C ASP A 79 -6.51 9.26 -10.62
N LEU A 80 -7.73 9.53 -10.20
CA LEU A 80 -8.11 10.76 -9.50
C LEU A 80 -8.36 10.44 -8.03
N TYR A 81 -7.46 10.88 -7.15
CA TYR A 81 -7.58 10.67 -5.70
C TYR A 81 -8.16 11.91 -5.04
N PHE A 82 -9.30 11.77 -4.37
CA PHE A 82 -10.02 12.80 -3.66
C PHE A 82 -9.93 12.58 -2.15
N PHE A 83 -9.78 13.66 -1.39
CA PHE A 83 -9.64 13.60 0.07
C PHE A 83 -9.93 14.94 0.73
N ARG A 84 -10.13 14.93 2.05
CA ARG A 84 -10.09 16.10 2.91
C ARG A 84 -8.95 15.97 3.90
N LYS A 85 -8.32 17.10 4.28
CA LYS A 85 -7.26 17.12 5.29
C LYS A 85 -7.90 17.18 6.67
N LYS A 86 -7.51 16.25 7.57
CA LYS A 86 -7.82 16.23 9.00
C LYS A 86 -9.29 16.01 9.38
N ASN A 87 -10.24 16.69 8.76
CA ASN A 87 -11.67 16.63 9.12
C ASN A 87 -12.58 16.86 7.92
N PHE A 88 -13.90 16.65 8.10
CA PHE A 88 -14.88 16.73 7.05
C PHE A 88 -15.29 18.17 6.67
N ASP A 89 -14.95 19.17 7.49
CA ASP A 89 -15.18 20.59 7.19
C ASP A 89 -14.08 21.16 6.28
N SER A 90 -12.95 20.43 6.15
CA SER A 90 -11.89 20.80 5.25
C SER A 90 -12.34 20.72 3.79
N LYS A 91 -11.80 21.61 2.95
CA LYS A 91 -12.04 21.58 1.50
C LYS A 91 -11.71 20.20 0.92
N LEU A 92 -12.57 19.73 0.00
CA LEU A 92 -12.25 18.57 -0.83
C LEU A 92 -11.09 18.93 -1.77
N GLU A 93 -10.02 18.17 -1.70
CA GLU A 93 -8.84 18.28 -2.57
C GLU A 93 -8.77 17.09 -3.51
N GLN A 94 -8.08 17.27 -4.63
CA GLN A 94 -7.87 16.24 -5.64
C GLN A 94 -6.39 16.18 -5.99
N TRP A 95 -5.87 14.95 -6.11
CA TRP A 95 -4.64 14.67 -6.84
C TRP A 95 -4.98 13.92 -8.12
N SER A 96 -4.32 14.30 -9.20
CA SER A 96 -4.52 13.69 -10.52
C SER A 96 -3.29 12.88 -10.89
N GLY A 97 -3.50 11.61 -11.12
CA GLY A 97 -2.50 10.68 -11.59
C GLY A 97 -2.92 10.03 -12.91
N VAL A 98 -2.01 9.24 -13.44
CA VAL A 98 -2.23 8.41 -14.63
C VAL A 98 -1.75 7.00 -14.35
N ALA A 99 -2.51 6.00 -14.76
CA ALA A 99 -2.12 4.60 -14.64
C ALA A 99 -2.06 3.91 -16.01
N TRP A 100 -1.22 2.87 -16.08
CA TRP A 100 -1.02 2.01 -17.24
C TRP A 100 -1.22 0.56 -16.83
N VAL A 101 -2.08 -0.18 -17.52
CA VAL A 101 -2.16 -1.63 -17.38
C VAL A 101 -0.95 -2.24 -18.10
N VAL A 102 -0.03 -2.83 -17.34
CA VAL A 102 1.21 -3.42 -17.88
C VAL A 102 1.10 -4.91 -18.13
N ASP A 103 0.19 -5.60 -17.44
CA ASP A 103 -0.14 -7.01 -17.72
C ASP A 103 -1.55 -7.09 -18.34
N ARG A 104 -1.59 -7.23 -19.64
CA ARG A 104 -2.83 -7.30 -20.41
C ARG A 104 -3.54 -8.66 -20.31
N GLN A 105 -2.89 -9.68 -19.79
CA GLN A 105 -3.47 -10.99 -19.61
C GLN A 105 -4.41 -11.02 -18.39
N SER A 106 -3.93 -10.56 -17.25
CA SER A 106 -4.72 -10.48 -16.02
C SER A 106 -5.42 -9.13 -15.85
N ASN A 107 -4.92 -8.05 -16.45
CA ASN A 107 -5.26 -6.66 -16.16
C ASN A 107 -5.07 -6.27 -14.68
N ALA A 108 -4.34 -7.06 -13.89
CA ALA A 108 -4.19 -6.87 -12.45
C ALA A 108 -2.89 -6.15 -12.04
N ARG A 109 -1.96 -5.94 -12.98
CA ARG A 109 -0.71 -5.23 -12.76
C ARG A 109 -0.71 -3.92 -13.50
N TRP A 110 -0.59 -2.83 -12.75
CA TRP A 110 -0.55 -1.49 -13.30
C TRP A 110 0.71 -0.77 -12.83
N LEU A 111 1.09 0.30 -13.54
CA LEU A 111 1.96 1.35 -13.03
C LEU A 111 1.11 2.59 -12.83
N ALA A 112 1.27 3.26 -11.70
CA ALA A 112 0.60 4.53 -11.40
C ALA A 112 1.63 5.65 -11.25
N GLN A 113 1.27 6.88 -11.63
CA GLN A 113 2.13 8.05 -11.57
C GLN A 113 1.31 9.28 -11.18
N PHE A 114 1.62 9.86 -10.02
CA PHE A 114 1.09 11.14 -9.56
C PHE A 114 2.11 12.27 -9.68
N ILE A 115 3.40 11.94 -9.66
CA ILE A 115 4.49 12.92 -9.75
C ILE A 115 5.49 12.43 -10.80
N TRP A 116 5.68 13.21 -11.86
CA TRP A 116 6.68 12.91 -12.88
C TRP A 116 8.11 13.06 -12.30
N PRO A 117 9.08 12.16 -12.61
CA PRO A 117 8.97 10.98 -13.48
C PRO A 117 8.63 9.67 -12.75
N PHE A 118 8.27 9.71 -11.46
CA PHE A 118 8.17 8.55 -10.59
C PHE A 118 6.91 7.73 -10.87
N LYS A 119 7.11 6.46 -11.18
CA LYS A 119 6.04 5.45 -11.32
C LYS A 119 6.19 4.41 -10.21
N PHE A 120 5.08 3.88 -9.74
CA PHE A 120 5.07 2.83 -8.74
C PHE A 120 4.12 1.71 -9.15
N ASP A 121 4.46 0.49 -8.68
CA ASP A 121 3.62 -0.68 -8.92
C ASP A 121 2.29 -0.55 -8.19
N TYR A 122 1.23 -0.89 -8.90
CA TYR A 122 -0.13 -0.94 -8.39
C TYR A 122 -0.72 -2.30 -8.78
N LEU A 123 -0.94 -3.16 -7.78
CA LEU A 123 -1.38 -4.53 -7.99
C LEU A 123 -2.81 -4.71 -7.48
N VAL A 124 -3.72 -5.12 -8.34
CA VAL A 124 -5.04 -5.59 -7.91
C VAL A 124 -4.87 -7.01 -7.37
N LEU A 125 -4.92 -7.17 -6.06
CA LEU A 125 -4.64 -8.43 -5.37
C LEU A 125 -5.85 -9.36 -5.35
N ALA A 126 -7.04 -8.79 -5.15
CA ALA A 126 -8.31 -9.51 -5.13
C ALA A 126 -9.48 -8.55 -5.35
N THR A 127 -10.58 -9.08 -5.89
CA THR A 127 -11.87 -8.37 -5.98
C THR A 127 -13.00 -9.27 -5.52
N ALA A 128 -14.10 -8.66 -5.07
CA ALA A 128 -15.36 -9.38 -4.98
C ALA A 128 -15.83 -9.81 -6.38
N PRO A 129 -16.59 -10.90 -6.53
CA PRO A 129 -17.14 -11.32 -7.85
C PRO A 129 -18.03 -10.23 -8.48
N ASP A 130 -18.75 -9.48 -7.66
CA ASP A 130 -19.62 -8.36 -8.04
C ASP A 130 -18.92 -7.01 -8.08
N TYR A 131 -17.60 -6.98 -7.80
CA TYR A 131 -16.81 -5.75 -7.68
C TYR A 131 -17.31 -4.79 -6.58
N SER A 132 -17.95 -5.28 -5.53
CA SER A 132 -18.34 -4.45 -4.38
C SER A 132 -17.16 -4.01 -3.52
N TRP A 133 -16.05 -4.79 -3.52
CA TRP A 133 -14.79 -4.42 -2.87
C TRP A 133 -13.58 -4.88 -3.71
N ALA A 134 -12.44 -4.25 -3.45
CA ALA A 134 -11.15 -4.64 -4.01
C ALA A 134 -10.01 -4.49 -2.98
N LEU A 135 -9.01 -5.36 -3.07
CA LEU A 135 -7.72 -5.22 -2.40
C LEU A 135 -6.66 -4.81 -3.42
N VAL A 136 -5.94 -3.77 -3.09
CA VAL A 136 -4.84 -3.26 -3.90
C VAL A 136 -3.59 -3.19 -3.05
N GLY A 137 -2.43 -3.41 -3.67
CA GLY A 137 -1.18 -3.38 -2.94
C GLY A 137 0.05 -3.11 -3.78
N HIS A 138 1.18 -3.01 -3.10
CA HIS A 138 2.50 -2.80 -3.69
C HIS A 138 3.43 -3.98 -3.35
N PRO A 139 4.37 -4.37 -4.23
CA PRO A 139 5.27 -5.52 -4.00
C PRO A 139 6.09 -5.47 -2.70
N SER A 140 6.42 -4.28 -2.20
CA SER A 140 7.15 -4.12 -0.93
C SER A 140 6.32 -4.45 0.31
N ARG A 141 5.00 -4.56 0.21
CA ARG A 141 4.01 -4.67 1.31
C ARG A 141 3.96 -3.45 2.24
N ASP A 142 4.56 -2.33 1.85
CA ASP A 142 4.49 -1.07 2.61
C ASP A 142 3.25 -0.25 2.29
N LEU A 143 2.61 -0.53 1.15
CA LEU A 143 1.39 0.13 0.69
C LEU A 143 0.33 -0.92 0.37
N ALA A 144 -0.86 -0.69 0.91
CA ALA A 144 -2.06 -1.47 0.61
C ALA A 144 -3.30 -0.62 0.79
N TRP A 145 -4.35 -0.94 0.05
CA TRP A 145 -5.65 -0.29 0.14
C TRP A 145 -6.77 -1.33 0.13
N VAL A 146 -7.76 -1.11 0.97
CA VAL A 146 -9.05 -1.78 0.95
C VAL A 146 -10.05 -0.81 0.35
N PHE A 147 -10.54 -1.14 -0.82
CA PHE A 147 -11.53 -0.34 -1.54
C PHE A 147 -12.93 -0.93 -1.43
N ALA A 148 -13.94 -0.08 -1.45
CA ALA A 148 -15.33 -0.49 -1.61
C ALA A 148 -16.13 0.48 -2.48
N ARG A 149 -17.21 -0.02 -3.08
CA ARG A 149 -18.17 0.82 -3.82
C ARG A 149 -19.05 1.66 -2.90
N GLN A 150 -19.18 1.27 -1.65
CA GLN A 150 -19.90 1.99 -0.62
C GLN A 150 -18.93 2.63 0.38
N ALA A 151 -19.26 3.81 0.89
CA ALA A 151 -18.46 4.51 1.90
C ALA A 151 -18.45 3.80 3.27
N ALA A 152 -19.34 2.86 3.49
CA ALA A 152 -19.40 2.02 4.69
C ALA A 152 -19.06 0.57 4.34
N MET A 153 -18.33 -0.09 5.24
CA MET A 153 -18.02 -1.52 5.16
C MET A 153 -18.32 -2.18 6.50
N ASP A 154 -18.99 -3.31 6.45
CA ASP A 154 -19.23 -4.16 7.62
C ASP A 154 -17.93 -4.57 8.31
N ASP A 155 -17.93 -4.64 9.65
CA ASP A 155 -16.74 -4.96 10.43
C ASP A 155 -16.23 -6.39 10.17
N ALA A 156 -17.10 -7.36 9.99
CA ALA A 156 -16.71 -8.74 9.72
C ALA A 156 -16.02 -8.84 8.35
N LEU A 157 -16.56 -8.20 7.32
CA LEU A 157 -15.94 -8.13 6.00
C LEU A 157 -14.58 -7.41 6.07
N TYR A 158 -14.50 -6.29 6.77
CA TYR A 158 -13.23 -5.57 6.95
C TYR A 158 -12.16 -6.46 7.60
N GLN A 159 -12.49 -7.17 8.67
CA GLN A 159 -11.55 -8.09 9.33
C GLN A 159 -11.13 -9.25 8.41
N GLN A 160 -12.04 -9.77 7.61
CA GLN A 160 -11.74 -10.79 6.60
C GLN A 160 -10.74 -10.27 5.55
N LEU A 161 -10.94 -9.05 5.04
CA LEU A 161 -10.05 -8.44 4.04
C LEU A 161 -8.67 -8.12 4.63
N ARG A 162 -8.59 -7.63 5.88
CA ARG A 162 -7.32 -7.48 6.61
C ARG A 162 -6.59 -8.81 6.77
N SER A 163 -7.31 -9.89 7.06
CA SER A 163 -6.72 -11.22 7.17
C SER A 163 -6.21 -11.74 5.83
N LYS A 164 -6.90 -11.44 4.72
CA LYS A 164 -6.39 -11.74 3.37
C LYS A 164 -5.08 -10.99 3.07
N LEU A 165 -4.99 -9.70 3.41
CA LEU A 165 -3.73 -8.95 3.27
C LEU A 165 -2.62 -9.55 4.13
N ALA A 166 -2.91 -9.92 5.39
CA ALA A 166 -1.93 -10.57 6.27
C ALA A 166 -1.41 -11.90 5.70
N ALA A 167 -2.28 -12.72 5.12
CA ALA A 167 -1.90 -13.97 4.43
C ALA A 167 -0.98 -13.72 3.22
N MET A 168 -1.00 -12.52 2.63
CA MET A 168 -0.10 -12.09 1.56
C MET A 168 1.19 -11.44 2.09
N GLY A 169 1.40 -11.42 3.43
CA GLY A 169 2.59 -10.89 4.07
C GLY A 169 2.55 -9.40 4.41
N TYR A 170 1.39 -8.76 4.37
CA TYR A 170 1.22 -7.40 4.88
C TYR A 170 1.12 -7.40 6.41
N ASP A 171 1.71 -6.39 7.05
CA ASP A 171 1.52 -6.18 8.48
C ASP A 171 0.09 -5.72 8.77
N ARG A 172 -0.70 -6.63 9.36
CA ARG A 172 -2.09 -6.38 9.69
C ARG A 172 -2.26 -5.18 10.63
N THR A 173 -1.31 -4.92 11.52
CA THR A 173 -1.41 -3.83 12.50
C THR A 173 -1.29 -2.45 11.85
N ARG A 174 -0.67 -2.38 10.69
CA ARG A 174 -0.51 -1.14 9.91
C ARG A 174 -1.72 -0.81 9.03
N VAL A 175 -2.64 -1.75 8.79
CA VAL A 175 -3.84 -1.51 7.99
C VAL A 175 -4.87 -0.82 8.86
N LEU A 176 -5.05 0.49 8.68
CA LEU A 176 -5.94 1.35 9.44
C LEU A 176 -7.14 1.79 8.58
N ARG A 177 -8.30 1.91 9.21
CA ARG A 177 -9.48 2.46 8.54
C ARG A 177 -9.28 3.93 8.23
N VAL A 178 -9.81 4.36 7.10
CA VAL A 178 -9.93 5.76 6.70
C VAL A 178 -11.31 6.25 7.11
N PRO A 179 -11.45 7.28 7.94
CA PRO A 179 -12.76 7.82 8.28
C PRO A 179 -13.51 8.27 7.02
N GLN A 180 -14.72 7.76 6.84
CA GLN A 180 -15.63 8.13 5.76
C GLN A 180 -16.78 9.01 6.26
N ARG A 181 -16.94 9.14 7.59
CA ARG A 181 -17.98 9.95 8.26
C ARG A 181 -17.40 10.66 9.49
N PRO A 182 -17.94 11.81 9.87
CA PRO A 182 -17.45 12.59 11.04
C PRO A 182 -17.37 11.77 12.34
N GLN A 183 -18.32 10.86 12.56
CA GLN A 183 -18.40 10.03 13.78
C GLN A 183 -17.29 8.97 13.88
N GLU A 184 -16.51 8.78 12.83
CA GLU A 184 -15.40 7.83 12.78
C GLU A 184 -14.06 8.48 13.15
N LEU A 185 -14.01 9.82 13.25
CA LEU A 185 -12.80 10.54 13.64
C LEU A 185 -12.37 10.17 15.07
N GLY A 186 -11.08 9.86 15.24
CA GLY A 186 -10.49 9.54 16.54
C GLY A 186 -10.91 8.20 17.13
N ARG A 187 -11.68 7.38 16.42
CA ARG A 187 -12.03 6.03 16.89
C ARG A 187 -10.82 5.09 16.82
N PRO A 188 -10.67 4.17 17.78
CA PRO A 188 -9.65 3.13 17.71
C PRO A 188 -9.70 2.33 16.40
N GLY A 189 -8.53 2.11 15.76
CA GLY A 189 -8.42 1.40 14.49
C GLY A 189 -8.60 2.27 13.24
N PHE A 190 -8.92 3.55 13.41
CA PHE A 190 -8.91 4.56 12.35
C PHE A 190 -7.62 5.36 12.38
N GLN A 191 -7.22 5.96 11.24
CA GLN A 191 -6.09 6.89 11.18
C GLN A 191 -6.45 8.30 11.65
#